data_c747afa7c2dd39d16de7b1307a7c5e7a
#
_entry.id   c747afa7c2dd39d16de7b1307a7c5e7a
#
_cell.length_a   1.000
_cell.length_b   1.000
_cell.length_c   1.000
_cell.angle_alpha   90.00
_cell.angle_beta   90.00
_cell.angle_gamma   90.00
#
_symmetry.space_group_name_H-M   'P 1'
#
loop_
_entity.id
_entity.type
_entity.pdbx_description
1 polymer ?
#
loop_
_entity_poly.entity_id
_entity_poly.type
_entity_poly.pdbx_seq_one_letter_code
_entity_poly.pdbx_strand_id
1 'polypeptide(L)'
;MKEKKVSWLDKKLENPKFNDLFQEEYEKLSIGEQLVKLRLAAGLTQAELAKRLKTTASAVSRYENAEYDRYELKTLRKIAKACGAKIHLVLEPNPKGKRAA
;
A
#
# COMPACT_ATOMS: atom_id res chain seq x y z
N MET A 1 15.02 -6.98 -19.17
CA MET A 1 14.54 -6.77 -18.76
C MET A 1 13.45 -6.60 -18.93
N LYS A 2 12.91 -6.64 -18.88
CA LYS A 2 12.03 -6.30 -18.93
C LYS A 2 11.54 -5.40 -18.41
N GLU A 3 11.11 -4.89 -18.83
CA GLU A 3 10.78 -3.89 -18.26
C GLU A 3 9.58 -3.96 -17.72
N LYS A 4 9.41 -3.52 -16.58
CA LYS A 4 8.27 -3.62 -16.04
C LYS A 4 7.32 -2.61 -16.53
N LYS A 5 6.07 -2.87 -16.55
CA LYS A 5 5.15 -1.93 -16.83
C LYS A 5 5.10 -0.93 -15.79
N VAL A 6 5.15 0.29 -16.10
CA VAL A 6 5.11 1.37 -15.13
C VAL A 6 3.67 1.81 -14.99
N SER A 7 3.14 1.81 -13.77
CA SER A 7 1.77 2.23 -13.56
C SER A 7 1.68 3.75 -13.63
N TRP A 8 0.45 4.28 -13.73
CA TRP A 8 0.28 5.72 -13.75
C TRP A 8 0.80 6.33 -12.46
N LEU A 9 0.71 5.59 -11.36
CA LEU A 9 1.19 6.07 -10.09
C LEU A 9 2.70 6.27 -10.09
N ASP A 10 3.42 5.32 -10.66
CA ASP A 10 4.87 5.46 -10.74
C ASP A 10 5.27 6.69 -11.51
N LYS A 11 4.58 6.94 -12.62
CA LYS A 11 4.87 8.11 -13.39
C LYS A 11 4.59 9.39 -12.64
N LYS A 12 3.49 9.43 -11.91
CA LYS A 12 3.15 10.61 -11.13
C LYS A 12 4.17 10.86 -10.04
N LEU A 13 4.65 9.82 -9.43
CA LEU A 13 5.61 9.97 -8.35
C LEU A 13 6.97 10.48 -8.79
N GLU A 14 7.20 10.51 -10.10
CA GLU A 14 8.44 11.11 -10.61
C GLU A 14 8.39 12.62 -10.50
N ASN A 15 7.20 13.20 -10.35
CA ASN A 15 7.05 14.63 -10.19
C ASN A 15 7.18 14.96 -8.70
N PRO A 16 8.18 15.73 -8.29
CA PRO A 16 8.40 15.98 -6.86
C PRO A 16 7.22 16.63 -6.16
N LYS A 17 6.55 17.55 -6.83
CA LYS A 17 5.44 18.22 -6.24
C LYS A 17 4.29 17.26 -5.98
N PHE A 18 3.98 16.42 -6.96
CA PHE A 18 2.93 15.44 -6.80
C PHE A 18 3.30 14.45 -5.71
N ASN A 19 4.58 14.06 -5.69
CA ASN A 19 5.05 13.11 -4.70
C ASN A 19 4.82 13.62 -3.28
N ASP A 20 5.13 14.90 -3.02
CA ASP A 20 4.92 15.48 -1.70
C ASP A 20 3.45 15.45 -1.30
N LEU A 21 2.57 15.84 -2.20
CA LEU A 21 1.15 15.83 -1.92
C LEU A 21 0.63 14.43 -1.71
N PHE A 22 1.11 13.51 -2.53
CA PHE A 22 0.69 12.12 -2.44
C PHE A 22 1.10 11.52 -1.09
N GLN A 23 2.31 11.81 -0.64
CA GLN A 23 2.79 11.32 0.63
C GLN A 23 1.94 11.84 1.78
N GLU A 24 1.63 13.12 1.76
CA GLU A 24 0.79 13.71 2.76
C GLU A 24 -0.55 13.02 2.87
N GLU A 25 -1.15 12.75 1.72
CA GLU A 25 -2.44 12.09 1.71
C GLU A 25 -2.35 10.69 2.26
N TYR A 26 -1.33 9.96 1.86
CA TYR A 26 -1.17 8.58 2.31
C TYR A 26 -0.90 8.48 3.80
N GLU A 27 -0.22 9.47 4.37
CA GLU A 27 0.08 9.42 5.79
C GLU A 27 -1.16 9.47 6.65
N LYS A 28 -2.26 9.94 6.10
CA LYS A 28 -3.50 10.02 6.84
C LYS A 28 -4.36 8.78 6.71
N LEU A 29 -3.93 7.84 5.89
CA LEU A 29 -4.71 6.64 5.63
C LEU A 29 -4.26 5.49 6.51
N SER A 30 -5.20 4.65 6.86
CA SER A 30 -4.84 3.39 7.50
C SER A 30 -4.13 2.51 6.48
N ILE A 31 -3.50 1.45 6.94
CA ILE A 31 -2.84 0.53 6.03
C ILE A 31 -3.84 -0.06 5.06
N GLY A 32 -5.01 -0.47 5.56
CA GLY A 32 -6.02 -1.04 4.67
C GLY A 32 -6.43 -0.08 3.57
N GLU A 33 -6.61 1.20 3.93
CA GLU A 33 -6.98 2.19 2.93
C GLU A 33 -5.88 2.41 1.91
N GLN A 34 -4.63 2.35 2.36
CA GLN A 34 -3.51 2.45 1.44
C GLN A 34 -3.49 1.28 0.46
N LEU A 35 -3.81 0.09 0.96
CA LEU A 35 -3.83 -1.08 0.09
C LEU A 35 -4.92 -0.97 -0.97
N VAL A 36 -6.09 -0.44 -0.58
CA VAL A 36 -7.15 -0.22 -1.55
C VAL A 36 -6.68 0.71 -2.65
N LYS A 37 -6.06 1.81 -2.27
CA LYS A 37 -5.60 2.78 -3.26
C LYS A 37 -4.56 2.18 -4.20
N LEU A 38 -3.64 1.40 -3.66
CA LEU A 38 -2.62 0.77 -4.49
C LEU A 38 -3.25 -0.22 -5.47
N ARG A 39 -4.21 -1.00 -4.98
CA ARG A 39 -4.85 -1.97 -5.83
C ARG A 39 -5.60 -1.30 -6.97
N LEU A 40 -6.36 -0.26 -6.64
CA LEU A 40 -7.11 0.45 -7.66
C LEU A 40 -6.19 1.14 -8.65
N ALA A 41 -5.09 1.70 -8.17
CA ALA A 41 -4.12 2.34 -9.05
C ALA A 41 -3.50 1.32 -10.00
N ALA A 42 -3.38 0.08 -9.57
CA ALA A 42 -2.84 -0.98 -10.41
C ALA A 42 -3.90 -1.56 -11.35
N GLY A 43 -5.14 -1.11 -11.22
CA GLY A 43 -6.22 -1.57 -12.09
C GLY A 43 -6.71 -2.97 -11.76
N LEU A 44 -6.58 -3.40 -10.51
CA LEU A 44 -6.93 -4.75 -10.13
C LEU A 44 -8.20 -4.79 -9.28
N THR A 45 -9.01 -5.83 -9.50
CA THR A 45 -10.10 -6.10 -8.58
C THR A 45 -9.53 -6.88 -7.41
N GLN A 46 -10.32 -7.01 -6.34
CA GLN A 46 -9.89 -7.81 -5.21
C GLN A 46 -9.61 -9.26 -5.62
N ALA A 47 -10.45 -9.79 -6.51
CA ALA A 47 -10.25 -11.15 -6.97
C ALA A 47 -8.96 -11.29 -7.77
N GLU A 48 -8.65 -10.30 -8.59
CA GLU A 48 -7.43 -10.33 -9.37
C GLU A 48 -6.20 -10.25 -8.51
N LEU A 49 -6.25 -9.38 -7.51
CA LEU A 49 -5.13 -9.28 -6.59
C LEU A 49 -4.97 -10.59 -5.81
N ALA A 50 -6.09 -11.15 -5.36
CA ALA A 50 -6.06 -12.41 -4.63
C ALA A 50 -5.37 -13.51 -5.45
N LYS A 51 -5.67 -13.53 -6.74
CA LYS A 51 -5.08 -14.51 -7.61
C LYS A 51 -3.56 -14.34 -7.67
N ARG A 52 -3.10 -13.12 -7.77
CA ARG A 52 -1.67 -12.85 -7.79
C ARG A 52 -0.99 -13.25 -6.49
N LEU A 53 -1.71 -13.10 -5.38
CA LEU A 53 -1.17 -13.44 -4.07
C LEU A 53 -1.38 -14.90 -3.72
N LYS A 54 -2.10 -15.63 -4.57
CA LYS A 54 -2.44 -17.03 -4.32
C LYS A 54 -3.25 -17.18 -3.04
N THR A 55 -4.25 -16.31 -2.89
CA THR A 55 -5.15 -16.34 -1.75
C THR A 55 -6.57 -16.09 -2.24
N THR A 56 -7.47 -15.70 -1.36
CA THR A 56 -8.87 -15.53 -1.72
C THR A 56 -9.24 -14.05 -1.71
N ALA A 57 -10.30 -13.71 -2.43
CA ALA A 57 -10.81 -12.35 -2.41
C ALA A 57 -11.23 -11.95 -1.01
N SER A 58 -11.75 -12.90 -0.24
CA SER A 58 -12.09 -12.64 1.16
C SER A 58 -10.90 -12.19 1.96
N ALA A 59 -9.75 -12.83 1.73
CA ALA A 59 -8.56 -12.46 2.44
C ALA A 59 -8.13 -11.04 2.07
N VAL A 60 -8.20 -10.71 0.78
CA VAL A 60 -7.86 -9.37 0.33
C VAL A 60 -8.81 -8.35 0.95
N SER A 61 -10.10 -8.68 0.97
CA SER A 61 -11.09 -7.79 1.55
C SER A 61 -10.77 -7.52 3.02
N ARG A 62 -10.33 -8.55 3.73
CA ARG A 62 -9.97 -8.41 5.14
C ARG A 62 -8.75 -7.51 5.30
N TYR A 63 -7.74 -7.68 4.45
CA TYR A 63 -6.56 -6.83 4.51
C TYR A 63 -6.88 -5.39 4.23
N GLU A 64 -7.90 -5.13 3.42
CA GLU A 64 -8.24 -3.77 3.03
C GLU A 64 -9.20 -3.09 4.01
N ASN A 65 -9.61 -3.81 5.04
CA ASN A 65 -10.48 -3.23 6.04
C ASN A 65 -9.66 -2.27 6.90
N ALA A 66 -10.16 -1.05 7.08
CA ALA A 66 -9.43 -0.03 7.81
C ALA A 66 -9.11 -0.42 9.25
N GLU A 67 -9.89 -1.34 9.81
CA GLU A 67 -9.68 -1.74 11.18
C GLU A 67 -8.83 -2.99 11.35
N TYR A 68 -8.39 -3.57 10.26
CA TYR A 68 -7.53 -4.74 10.33
C TYR A 68 -6.15 -4.31 10.81
N ASP A 69 -5.59 -5.01 11.78
CA ASP A 69 -4.30 -4.63 12.33
C ASP A 69 -3.36 -5.81 12.56
N ARG A 70 -3.60 -6.91 11.87
CA ARG A 70 -2.76 -8.09 12.06
C ARG A 70 -1.86 -8.37 10.87
N TYR A 71 -1.33 -7.31 10.29
CA TYR A 71 -0.51 -7.47 9.10
C TYR A 71 0.83 -8.07 9.42
N GLU A 72 1.28 -8.94 8.51
CA GLU A 72 2.65 -9.39 8.52
C GLU A 72 3.38 -8.63 7.46
N LEU A 73 4.61 -8.27 7.75
CA LEU A 73 5.40 -7.50 6.82
C LEU A 73 5.57 -8.22 5.49
N LYS A 74 5.76 -9.53 5.53
CA LYS A 74 5.94 -10.24 4.28
C LYS A 74 4.68 -10.23 3.42
N THR A 75 3.50 -10.23 4.05
CA THR A 75 2.25 -10.12 3.31
C THR A 75 2.15 -8.75 2.65
N LEU A 76 2.50 -7.71 3.40
CA LEU A 76 2.46 -6.37 2.84
C LEU A 76 3.43 -6.22 1.68
N ARG A 77 4.60 -6.84 1.77
CA ARG A 77 5.54 -6.79 0.66
C ARG A 77 4.99 -7.49 -0.57
N LYS A 78 4.32 -8.61 -0.38
CA LYS A 78 3.73 -9.32 -1.51
C LYS A 78 2.65 -8.49 -2.17
N ILE A 79 1.80 -7.85 -1.37
CA ILE A 79 0.74 -7.01 -1.92
C ILE A 79 1.34 -5.85 -2.68
N ALA A 80 2.33 -5.19 -2.09
CA ALA A 80 2.95 -4.07 -2.74
C ALA A 80 3.55 -4.49 -4.08
N LYS A 81 4.28 -5.60 -4.07
CA LYS A 81 4.89 -6.09 -5.28
C LYS A 81 3.86 -6.42 -6.36
N ALA A 82 2.76 -7.05 -5.97
CA ALA A 82 1.72 -7.40 -6.92
C ALA A 82 1.08 -6.17 -7.53
N CYS A 83 1.11 -5.05 -6.84
CA CYS A 83 0.52 -3.81 -7.32
C CYS A 83 1.55 -2.86 -7.93
N GLY A 84 2.78 -3.32 -8.13
CA GLY A 84 3.80 -2.47 -8.73
C GLY A 84 4.30 -1.39 -7.79
N ALA A 85 4.21 -1.64 -6.49
CA ALA A 85 4.60 -0.65 -5.49
C ALA A 85 5.66 -1.24 -4.58
N LYS A 86 6.17 -0.42 -3.69
CA LYS A 86 7.10 -0.91 -2.69
C LYS A 86 6.70 -0.34 -1.35
N ILE A 87 7.12 -1.04 -0.32
CA ILE A 87 6.78 -0.64 1.02
C ILE A 87 7.85 0.30 1.55
N HIS A 88 7.41 1.28 2.28
CA HIS A 88 8.33 2.20 2.92
C HIS A 88 7.81 2.40 4.34
N LEU A 89 8.49 1.82 5.30
CA LEU A 89 8.05 1.87 6.68
C LEU A 89 9.02 2.67 7.52
N VAL A 90 8.51 3.69 8.18
CA VAL A 90 9.32 4.55 9.01
C VAL A 90 8.69 4.60 10.39
N LEU A 91 9.49 4.35 11.39
CA LEU A 91 9.04 4.47 12.77
C LEU A 91 9.70 5.69 13.35
N GLU A 92 8.90 6.67 13.70
CA GLU A 92 9.43 7.93 14.16
C GLU A 92 9.03 8.20 15.59
N PRO A 93 9.88 8.89 16.36
CA PRO A 93 9.46 9.32 17.68
C PRO A 93 8.28 10.27 17.54
N ASN A 94 7.35 10.18 18.45
CA ASN A 94 6.21 11.07 18.42
C ASN A 94 6.50 12.25 19.32
N PRO A 95 6.82 13.41 18.77
CA PRO A 95 7.22 14.55 19.59
C PRO A 95 6.13 15.06 20.52
N LYS A 96 4.89 14.85 20.16
CA LYS A 96 3.82 15.28 21.01
C LYS A 96 3.29 14.20 21.88
N GLY A 97 3.72 12.97 21.67
CA GLY A 97 3.20 11.86 22.41
C GLY A 97 4.00 11.61 23.64
N LYS A 98 3.37 11.00 24.65
CA LYS A 98 4.10 10.57 25.76
C LYS A 98 4.72 9.28 25.42
N ARG A 99 5.82 8.99 26.04
CA ARG A 99 6.43 7.75 25.88
C ARG A 99 5.47 6.75 26.35
N ALA A 100 5.33 5.68 25.62
CA ALA A 100 4.49 4.60 26.01
C ALA A 100 5.12 3.95 27.22
N ALA A 101 4.34 3.63 28.14
CA ALA A 101 4.87 3.07 29.38
C ALA A 101 5.32 1.66 29.19
#